data_34aa43fefaf3553bf19d12b0a55bf69b
#
_entry.id   34aa43fefaf3553bf19d12b0a55bf69b
#
_cell.length_a   1.000
_cell.length_b   1.000
_cell.length_c   1.000
_cell.angle_alpha   90.00
_cell.angle_beta   90.00
_cell.angle_gamma   90.00
#
_symmetry.space_group_name_H-M   'P 1'
#
loop_
_entity.id
_entity.type
_entity.pdbx_description
1 polymer ?
#
loop_
_entity_poly.entity_id
_entity_poly.type
_entity_poly.pdbx_seq_one_letter_code
_entity_poly.pdbx_strand_id
1 'polypeptide(L)'
;MKTKNGVSFGLLSGIFWGLGLTISAYIFSIFTDLSPFVVAAAHDFLSIFILLAFLLVKEGKVRLSIFLNIRNVSVIIGALLAGPIGMQANLYAVKYIGSSLASSVSAIYPAISVLLAFFFLKHKISKNTVFGIVLIIGGIIAQTYKVEQVNSFYIGILCALVCAIAWGSESVLSSFAMESELSEIEALLIRQVTSFLSYLVIVLFSHQSFAEVANGQLLGLMIVFAAFDMISYLAYYIAINRLQPAKATGLNVSYVVWTVLFAVVFLGAPPSSRFQ
;
A
#
# COMPACT_ATOMS: atom_id res chain seq x y z
N MET A 1 0.31 26.06 -9.12
CA MET A 1 0.54 25.72 -7.70
C MET A 1 0.04 24.32 -7.31
N LYS A 2 -1.19 23.87 -7.66
CA LYS A 2 -1.72 22.54 -7.29
C LYS A 2 -0.84 21.36 -7.74
N THR A 3 -0.27 21.39 -8.94
CA THR A 3 0.57 20.30 -9.48
C THR A 3 1.93 20.17 -8.80
N LYS A 4 2.63 21.27 -8.45
CA LYS A 4 3.93 21.20 -7.73
C LYS A 4 3.77 20.54 -6.36
N ASN A 5 2.74 20.93 -5.61
CA ASN A 5 2.46 20.31 -4.31
C ASN A 5 2.06 18.83 -4.44
N GLY A 6 1.38 18.45 -5.53
CA GLY A 6 1.05 17.05 -5.79
C GLY A 6 2.28 16.15 -5.95
N VAL A 7 3.32 16.62 -6.66
CA VAL A 7 4.58 15.86 -6.82
C VAL A 7 5.27 15.65 -5.48
N SER A 8 5.35 16.71 -4.66
CA SER A 8 5.94 16.59 -3.32
C SER A 8 5.20 15.58 -2.45
N PHE A 9 3.87 15.56 -2.49
CA PHE A 9 3.07 14.57 -1.78
C PHE A 9 3.28 13.15 -2.32
N GLY A 10 3.37 12.97 -3.64
CA GLY A 10 3.66 11.67 -4.23
C GLY A 10 5.02 11.10 -3.82
N LEU A 11 6.08 11.93 -3.78
CA LEU A 11 7.39 11.52 -3.30
C LEU A 11 7.40 11.26 -1.78
N LEU A 12 6.75 12.13 -1.00
CA LEU A 12 6.61 11.97 0.44
C LEU A 12 5.92 10.64 0.79
N SER A 13 4.89 10.27 0.03
CA SER A 13 4.22 8.99 0.21
C SER A 13 5.18 7.81 0.02
N GLY A 14 6.05 7.85 -0.99
CA GLY A 14 7.07 6.81 -1.21
C GLY A 14 8.07 6.73 -0.06
N ILE A 15 8.54 7.85 0.46
CA ILE A 15 9.48 7.89 1.60
C ILE A 15 8.86 7.23 2.83
N PHE A 16 7.66 7.65 3.23
CA PHE A 16 7.01 7.13 4.43
C PHE A 16 6.53 5.69 4.26
N TRP A 17 6.12 5.28 3.06
CA TRP A 17 5.83 3.87 2.76
C TRP A 17 7.06 2.98 2.92
N GLY A 18 8.23 3.42 2.40
CA GLY A 18 9.50 2.71 2.58
C GLY A 18 9.91 2.60 4.05
N LEU A 19 9.64 3.64 4.85
CA LEU A 19 9.88 3.61 6.29
C LEU A 19 8.92 2.65 7.00
N GLY A 20 7.63 2.68 6.68
CA GLY A 20 6.62 1.75 7.20
C GLY A 20 6.98 0.29 6.92
N LEU A 21 7.37 -0.04 5.69
CA LEU A 21 7.85 -1.38 5.32
C LEU A 21 9.09 -1.80 6.13
N THR A 22 10.00 -0.87 6.41
CA THR A 22 11.18 -1.16 7.23
C THR A 22 10.79 -1.43 8.68
N ILE A 23 9.85 -0.67 9.24
CA ILE A 23 9.34 -0.89 10.60
C ILE A 23 8.60 -2.22 10.68
N SER A 24 7.76 -2.56 9.69
CA SER A 24 7.06 -3.84 9.67
C SER A 24 8.03 -5.02 9.59
N ALA A 25 9.09 -4.92 8.79
CA ALA A 25 10.16 -5.92 8.73
C ALA A 25 10.86 -6.08 10.09
N TYR A 26 11.12 -4.98 10.79
CA TYR A 26 11.66 -5.01 12.15
C TYR A 26 10.71 -5.69 13.14
N ILE A 27 9.41 -5.41 13.08
CA ILE A 27 8.39 -6.08 13.91
C ILE A 27 8.46 -7.59 13.70
N PHE A 28 8.42 -8.06 12.45
CA PHE A 28 8.48 -9.50 12.14
C PHE A 28 9.83 -10.16 12.48
N SER A 29 10.91 -9.39 12.56
CA SER A 29 12.21 -9.93 13.00
C SER A 29 12.28 -10.19 14.51
N ILE A 30 11.49 -9.46 15.31
CA ILE A 30 11.42 -9.64 16.78
C ILE A 30 10.30 -10.61 17.16
N PHE A 31 9.14 -10.50 16.49
CA PHE A 31 7.94 -11.29 16.76
C PHE A 31 7.71 -12.28 15.61
N THR A 32 8.51 -13.33 15.54
CA THR A 32 8.58 -14.27 14.41
C THR A 32 7.29 -15.05 14.17
N ASP A 33 6.55 -15.33 15.24
CA ASP A 33 5.30 -16.11 15.19
C ASP A 33 4.05 -15.25 14.94
N LEU A 34 4.23 -13.93 14.90
CA LEU A 34 3.15 -12.99 14.75
C LEU A 34 2.47 -13.11 13.37
N SER A 35 1.16 -13.27 13.39
CA SER A 35 0.39 -13.39 12.16
C SER A 35 0.36 -12.08 11.37
N PRO A 36 0.68 -12.10 10.07
CA PRO A 36 0.51 -10.94 9.20
C PRO A 36 -0.92 -10.40 9.15
N PHE A 37 -1.94 -11.25 9.29
CA PHE A 37 -3.35 -10.82 9.34
C PHE A 37 -3.67 -10.03 10.61
N VAL A 38 -3.12 -10.46 11.75
CA VAL A 38 -3.27 -9.76 13.03
C VAL A 38 -2.57 -8.41 12.99
N VAL A 39 -1.36 -8.35 12.42
CA VAL A 39 -0.63 -7.09 12.21
C VAL A 39 -1.42 -6.13 11.35
N ALA A 40 -1.94 -6.60 10.21
CA ALA A 40 -2.73 -5.76 9.30
C ALA A 40 -4.02 -5.27 9.96
N ALA A 41 -4.74 -6.13 10.69
CA ALA A 41 -5.94 -5.73 11.43
C ALA A 41 -5.62 -4.68 12.51
N ALA A 42 -4.58 -4.89 13.31
CA ALA A 42 -4.17 -3.96 14.35
C ALA A 42 -3.69 -2.61 13.78
N HIS A 43 -2.91 -2.65 12.69
CA HIS A 43 -2.48 -1.47 11.95
C HIS A 43 -3.67 -0.66 11.45
N ASP A 44 -4.63 -1.28 10.78
CA ASP A 44 -5.78 -0.60 10.23
C ASP A 44 -6.70 -0.05 11.35
N PHE A 45 -6.84 -0.79 12.44
CA PHE A 45 -7.56 -0.32 13.64
C PHE A 45 -6.94 0.97 14.20
N LEU A 46 -5.63 0.98 14.45
CA LEU A 46 -4.92 2.16 14.93
C LEU A 46 -5.01 3.32 13.94
N SER A 47 -4.93 3.02 12.66
CA SER A 47 -5.05 3.99 11.57
C SER A 47 -6.39 4.69 11.55
N ILE A 48 -7.49 3.99 11.86
CA ILE A 48 -8.84 4.58 11.97
C ILE A 48 -8.86 5.67 13.02
N PHE A 49 -8.26 5.45 14.21
CA PHE A 49 -8.22 6.47 15.26
C PHE A 49 -7.39 7.69 14.86
N ILE A 50 -6.26 7.48 14.19
CA ILE A 50 -5.43 8.57 13.66
C ILE A 50 -6.24 9.41 12.66
N LEU A 51 -6.96 8.78 11.73
CA LEU A 51 -7.78 9.47 10.74
C LEU A 51 -8.98 10.19 11.36
N LEU A 52 -9.64 9.57 12.33
CA LEU A 52 -10.73 10.22 13.09
C LEU A 52 -10.22 11.46 13.82
N ALA A 53 -9.06 11.38 14.46
CA ALA A 53 -8.45 12.55 15.11
C ALA A 53 -8.16 13.67 14.10
N PHE A 54 -7.61 13.32 12.92
CA PHE A 54 -7.38 14.28 11.84
C PHE A 54 -8.66 14.94 11.35
N LEU A 55 -9.73 14.16 11.13
CA LEU A 55 -11.03 14.68 10.70
C LEU A 55 -11.63 15.64 11.74
N LEU A 56 -11.57 15.26 13.01
CA LEU A 56 -12.10 16.10 14.10
C LEU A 56 -11.33 17.42 14.22
N VAL A 57 -10.00 17.39 14.08
CA VAL A 57 -9.18 18.61 14.15
C VAL A 57 -9.40 19.48 12.91
N LYS A 58 -9.50 18.90 11.71
CA LYS A 58 -9.59 19.66 10.47
C LYS A 58 -11.00 20.13 10.12
N GLU A 59 -12.00 19.30 10.36
CA GLU A 59 -13.38 19.52 9.90
C GLU A 59 -14.39 19.66 11.05
N GLY A 60 -13.95 19.41 12.29
CA GLY A 60 -14.79 19.48 13.50
C GLY A 60 -15.89 18.41 13.58
N LYS A 61 -16.00 17.54 12.58
CA LYS A 61 -17.06 16.51 12.50
C LYS A 61 -16.63 15.33 11.63
N VAL A 62 -17.27 14.20 11.88
CA VAL A 62 -17.17 12.99 11.02
C VAL A 62 -18.51 12.76 10.36
N ARG A 63 -18.52 12.69 9.03
CA ARG A 63 -19.72 12.45 8.22
C ARG A 63 -19.93 10.95 8.03
N LEU A 64 -20.73 10.30 8.87
CA LEU A 64 -21.01 8.86 8.72
C LEU A 64 -21.76 8.53 7.42
N SER A 65 -22.47 9.50 6.84
CA SER A 65 -23.17 9.34 5.54
C SER A 65 -22.25 8.99 4.38
N ILE A 66 -20.93 9.19 4.50
CA ILE A 66 -19.96 8.79 3.47
C ILE A 66 -19.98 7.28 3.20
N PHE A 67 -20.28 6.46 4.21
CA PHE A 67 -20.35 5.00 4.05
C PHE A 67 -21.62 4.54 3.31
N LEU A 68 -22.64 5.38 3.24
CA LEU A 68 -23.93 5.07 2.61
C LEU A 68 -24.04 5.61 1.18
N ASN A 69 -23.07 6.41 0.72
CA ASN A 69 -23.11 6.97 -0.63
C ASN A 69 -22.66 5.92 -1.65
N ILE A 70 -23.50 5.62 -2.62
CA ILE A 70 -23.24 4.63 -3.68
C ILE A 70 -21.95 4.93 -4.47
N ARG A 71 -21.58 6.19 -4.65
CA ARG A 71 -20.34 6.56 -5.34
C ARG A 71 -19.09 6.12 -4.57
N ASN A 72 -19.16 6.03 -3.26
CA ASN A 72 -18.07 5.66 -2.39
C ASN A 72 -17.85 4.13 -2.34
N VAL A 73 -18.77 3.34 -2.91
CA VAL A 73 -18.61 1.88 -3.08
C VAL A 73 -17.34 1.55 -3.87
N SER A 74 -16.90 2.42 -4.78
CA SER A 74 -15.63 2.23 -5.48
C SER A 74 -14.42 2.20 -4.53
N VAL A 75 -14.40 3.03 -3.47
CA VAL A 75 -13.36 2.98 -2.44
C VAL A 75 -13.45 1.67 -1.65
N ILE A 76 -14.64 1.21 -1.32
CA ILE A 76 -14.86 -0.07 -0.63
C ILE A 76 -14.30 -1.23 -1.47
N ILE A 77 -14.63 -1.28 -2.76
CA ILE A 77 -14.11 -2.29 -3.68
C ILE A 77 -12.57 -2.18 -3.77
N GLY A 78 -12.04 -0.97 -3.91
CA GLY A 78 -10.59 -0.72 -3.92
C GLY A 78 -9.90 -1.23 -2.65
N ALA A 79 -10.49 -0.97 -1.49
CA ALA A 79 -9.98 -1.43 -0.20
C ALA A 79 -9.97 -2.95 -0.05
N LEU A 80 -11.04 -3.63 -0.52
CA LEU A 80 -11.12 -5.10 -0.55
C LEU A 80 -10.08 -5.71 -1.49
N LEU A 81 -9.84 -5.07 -2.63
CA LEU A 81 -8.81 -5.52 -3.56
C LEU A 81 -7.40 -5.31 -2.98
N ALA A 82 -7.09 -4.12 -2.49
CA ALA A 82 -5.73 -3.79 -2.08
C ALA A 82 -5.34 -4.34 -0.71
N GLY A 83 -6.24 -4.37 0.25
CA GLY A 83 -6.03 -4.92 1.59
C GLY A 83 -5.99 -6.45 1.56
N PRO A 84 -7.11 -7.13 1.79
CA PRO A 84 -7.10 -8.58 1.98
C PRO A 84 -6.62 -9.38 0.78
N ILE A 85 -6.87 -8.93 -0.46
CA ILE A 85 -6.42 -9.66 -1.66
C ILE A 85 -4.99 -9.28 -2.02
N GLY A 86 -4.71 -7.99 -2.25
CA GLY A 86 -3.43 -7.54 -2.76
C GLY A 86 -2.30 -7.72 -1.76
N MET A 87 -2.53 -7.37 -0.48
CA MET A 87 -1.52 -7.52 0.56
C MET A 87 -1.22 -9.01 0.82
N GLN A 88 -2.22 -9.87 0.86
CA GLN A 88 -1.99 -11.31 1.05
C GLN A 88 -1.26 -11.92 -0.14
N ALA A 89 -1.65 -11.55 -1.36
CA ALA A 89 -0.92 -11.97 -2.55
C ALA A 89 0.55 -11.52 -2.49
N ASN A 90 0.83 -10.30 -2.02
CA ASN A 90 2.20 -9.82 -1.82
C ASN A 90 2.97 -10.65 -0.79
N LEU A 91 2.36 -11.00 0.35
CA LEU A 91 2.98 -11.84 1.37
C LEU A 91 3.31 -13.24 0.85
N TYR A 92 2.41 -13.86 0.07
CA TYR A 92 2.69 -15.13 -0.60
C TYR A 92 3.79 -14.99 -1.65
N ALA A 93 3.80 -13.90 -2.41
CA ALA A 93 4.89 -13.62 -3.35
C ALA A 93 6.23 -13.56 -2.60
N VAL A 94 6.31 -12.80 -1.51
CA VAL A 94 7.51 -12.72 -0.66
C VAL A 94 7.93 -14.11 -0.16
N LYS A 95 6.99 -14.94 0.27
CA LYS A 95 7.26 -16.30 0.73
C LYS A 95 7.88 -17.20 -0.37
N TYR A 96 7.40 -17.07 -1.61
CA TYR A 96 7.83 -17.95 -2.70
C TYR A 96 9.06 -17.44 -3.47
N ILE A 97 9.22 -16.12 -3.63
CA ILE A 97 10.28 -15.55 -4.48
C ILE A 97 11.14 -14.50 -3.75
N GLY A 98 10.95 -14.34 -2.45
CA GLY A 98 11.68 -13.37 -1.62
C GLY A 98 11.20 -11.92 -1.79
N SER A 99 11.49 -11.09 -0.79
CA SER A 99 10.98 -9.71 -0.72
C SER A 99 11.45 -8.82 -1.87
N SER A 100 12.71 -8.95 -2.27
CA SER A 100 13.30 -8.13 -3.33
C SER A 100 12.59 -8.35 -4.67
N LEU A 101 12.42 -9.60 -5.09
CA LEU A 101 11.77 -9.93 -6.36
C LEU A 101 10.27 -9.67 -6.31
N ALA A 102 9.60 -10.03 -5.21
CA ALA A 102 8.18 -9.76 -5.00
C ALA A 102 7.88 -8.27 -5.10
N SER A 103 8.65 -7.40 -4.41
CA SER A 103 8.49 -5.95 -4.47
C SER A 103 8.75 -5.39 -5.86
N SER A 104 9.75 -5.91 -6.58
CA SER A 104 10.06 -5.47 -7.93
C SER A 104 8.95 -5.82 -8.93
N VAL A 105 8.41 -7.05 -8.87
CA VAL A 105 7.31 -7.45 -9.75
C VAL A 105 6.04 -6.69 -9.39
N SER A 106 5.72 -6.53 -8.10
CA SER A 106 4.57 -5.74 -7.66
C SER A 106 4.69 -4.26 -8.07
N ALA A 107 5.91 -3.72 -8.20
CA ALA A 107 6.18 -2.35 -8.65
C ALA A 107 5.67 -2.04 -10.08
N ILE A 108 5.13 -3.01 -10.80
CA ILE A 108 4.40 -2.77 -12.06
C ILE A 108 3.01 -2.13 -11.85
N TYR A 109 2.49 -2.06 -10.59
CA TYR A 109 1.17 -1.50 -10.32
C TYR A 109 0.90 -0.10 -10.89
N PRO A 110 1.88 0.82 -11.09
CA PRO A 110 1.62 2.07 -11.78
C PRO A 110 1.23 1.88 -13.25
N ALA A 111 1.77 0.86 -13.93
CA ALA A 111 1.36 0.54 -15.29
C ALA A 111 -0.11 0.06 -15.34
N ILE A 112 -0.51 -0.78 -14.38
CA ILE A 112 -1.92 -1.19 -14.22
C ILE A 112 -2.81 0.04 -13.96
N SER A 113 -2.40 0.93 -13.06
CA SER A 113 -3.12 2.18 -12.77
C SER A 113 -3.29 3.05 -14.02
N VAL A 114 -2.24 3.18 -14.84
CA VAL A 114 -2.30 3.93 -16.12
C VAL A 114 -3.31 3.32 -17.08
N LEU A 115 -3.27 2.00 -17.27
CA LEU A 115 -4.19 1.30 -18.17
C LEU A 115 -5.63 1.44 -17.69
N LEU A 116 -5.90 1.19 -16.42
CA LEU A 116 -7.24 1.33 -15.86
C LEU A 116 -7.74 2.77 -15.90
N ALA A 117 -6.91 3.76 -15.57
CA ALA A 117 -7.27 5.17 -15.66
C ALA A 117 -7.56 5.60 -17.12
N PHE A 118 -6.85 5.05 -18.09
CA PHE A 118 -7.13 5.28 -19.50
C PHE A 118 -8.50 4.72 -19.91
N PHE A 119 -8.80 3.47 -19.56
CA PHE A 119 -10.04 2.82 -19.96
C PHE A 119 -11.27 3.36 -19.20
N PHE A 120 -11.16 3.53 -17.88
CA PHE A 120 -12.31 3.85 -17.00
C PHE A 120 -12.49 5.34 -16.77
N LEU A 121 -11.39 6.09 -16.54
CA LEU A 121 -11.44 7.53 -16.29
C LEU A 121 -11.19 8.38 -17.53
N LYS A 122 -10.90 7.74 -18.68
CA LYS A 122 -10.59 8.41 -19.96
C LYS A 122 -9.39 9.36 -19.88
N HIS A 123 -8.46 9.10 -18.96
CA HIS A 123 -7.26 9.89 -18.82
C HIS A 123 -6.30 9.66 -19.99
N LYS A 124 -5.68 10.74 -20.49
CA LYS A 124 -4.69 10.63 -21.57
C LYS A 124 -3.35 10.10 -21.04
N ILE A 125 -2.78 9.13 -21.74
CA ILE A 125 -1.44 8.62 -21.42
C ILE A 125 -0.40 9.51 -22.08
N SER A 126 0.53 10.08 -21.28
CA SER A 126 1.62 10.89 -21.80
C SER A 126 2.79 10.04 -22.27
N LYS A 127 3.60 10.54 -23.23
CA LYS A 127 4.82 9.85 -23.68
C LYS A 127 5.80 9.56 -22.52
N ASN A 128 5.91 10.50 -21.57
CA ASN A 128 6.76 10.33 -20.40
C ASN A 128 6.27 9.21 -19.48
N THR A 129 4.94 9.04 -19.37
CA THR A 129 4.33 7.93 -18.61
C THR A 129 4.67 6.58 -19.25
N VAL A 130 4.54 6.48 -20.59
CA VAL A 130 4.92 5.27 -21.33
C VAL A 130 6.40 4.95 -21.14
N PHE A 131 7.28 5.96 -21.26
CA PHE A 131 8.71 5.78 -21.04
C PHE A 131 9.02 5.28 -19.62
N GLY A 132 8.38 5.85 -18.58
CA GLY A 132 8.51 5.39 -17.21
C GLY A 132 8.08 3.92 -17.01
N ILE A 133 6.97 3.50 -17.63
CA ILE A 133 6.51 2.11 -17.58
C ILE A 133 7.55 1.17 -18.23
N VAL A 134 8.09 1.55 -19.38
CA VAL A 134 9.15 0.76 -20.07
C VAL A 134 10.38 0.59 -19.18
N LEU A 135 10.79 1.64 -18.47
CA LEU A 135 11.90 1.55 -17.52
C LEU A 135 11.61 0.63 -16.34
N ILE A 136 10.39 0.69 -15.78
CA ILE A 136 9.96 -0.23 -14.70
C ILE A 136 10.02 -1.68 -15.19
N ILE A 137 9.42 -1.99 -16.34
CA ILE A 137 9.42 -3.33 -16.92
C ILE A 137 10.85 -3.81 -17.21
N GLY A 138 11.69 -2.94 -17.79
CA GLY A 138 13.09 -3.23 -18.04
C GLY A 138 13.88 -3.56 -16.77
N GLY A 139 13.64 -2.80 -15.69
CA GLY A 139 14.21 -3.07 -14.36
C GLY A 139 13.79 -4.42 -13.78
N ILE A 140 12.50 -4.76 -13.89
CA ILE A 140 11.97 -6.07 -13.45
C ILE A 140 12.64 -7.21 -14.25
N ILE A 141 12.71 -7.10 -15.57
CA ILE A 141 13.34 -8.11 -16.42
C ILE A 141 14.82 -8.28 -16.04
N ALA A 142 15.55 -7.18 -15.87
CA ALA A 142 16.97 -7.22 -15.49
C ALA A 142 17.20 -7.92 -14.14
N GLN A 143 16.28 -7.73 -13.20
CA GLN A 143 16.35 -8.36 -11.88
C GLN A 143 15.95 -9.84 -11.91
N THR A 144 14.94 -10.21 -12.70
CA THR A 144 14.46 -11.60 -12.80
C THR A 144 15.39 -12.50 -13.58
N TYR A 145 16.18 -11.96 -14.51
CA TYR A 145 17.08 -12.72 -15.38
C TYR A 145 18.16 -13.54 -14.64
N LYS A 146 18.57 -13.13 -13.44
CA LYS A 146 19.62 -13.77 -12.63
C LYS A 146 19.08 -14.61 -11.47
N VAL A 147 17.78 -14.81 -11.36
CA VAL A 147 17.20 -15.55 -10.23
C VAL A 147 17.18 -17.04 -10.57
N GLU A 148 17.83 -17.86 -9.73
CA GLU A 148 17.66 -19.31 -9.79
C GLU A 148 16.20 -19.67 -9.56
N GLN A 149 15.63 -20.47 -10.47
CA GLN A 149 14.24 -20.89 -10.36
C GLN A 149 14.10 -21.86 -9.18
N VAL A 150 13.37 -21.44 -8.16
CA VAL A 150 12.97 -22.28 -7.04
C VAL A 150 11.61 -22.93 -7.35
N ASN A 151 11.34 -24.07 -6.72
CA ASN A 151 10.00 -24.64 -6.72
C ASN A 151 8.99 -23.55 -6.29
N SER A 152 7.91 -23.39 -7.03
CA SER A 152 6.91 -22.34 -6.81
C SER A 152 7.27 -20.93 -7.32
N PHE A 153 8.35 -20.75 -8.06
CA PHE A 153 8.74 -19.46 -8.65
C PHE A 153 7.57 -18.79 -9.41
N TYR A 154 6.92 -19.52 -10.29
CA TYR A 154 5.80 -19.00 -11.09
C TYR A 154 4.58 -18.63 -10.24
N ILE A 155 4.33 -19.35 -9.15
CA ILE A 155 3.26 -19.03 -8.20
C ILE A 155 3.60 -17.69 -7.51
N GLY A 156 4.84 -17.49 -7.10
CA GLY A 156 5.30 -16.24 -6.51
C GLY A 156 5.16 -15.05 -7.46
N ILE A 157 5.53 -15.20 -8.73
CA ILE A 157 5.34 -14.17 -9.76
C ILE A 157 3.85 -13.87 -9.96
N LEU A 158 3.00 -14.90 -10.06
CA LEU A 158 1.55 -14.73 -10.19
C LEU A 158 0.97 -13.96 -9.01
N CYS A 159 1.35 -14.31 -7.79
CA CYS A 159 0.94 -13.60 -6.58
C CYS A 159 1.37 -12.12 -6.61
N ALA A 160 2.61 -11.81 -7.02
CA ALA A 160 3.08 -10.44 -7.16
C ALA A 160 2.31 -9.64 -8.22
N LEU A 161 1.92 -10.29 -9.33
CA LEU A 161 1.07 -9.67 -10.35
C LEU A 161 -0.36 -9.42 -9.85
N VAL A 162 -0.94 -10.35 -9.09
CA VAL A 162 -2.25 -10.14 -8.44
C VAL A 162 -2.19 -8.95 -7.50
N CYS A 163 -1.13 -8.82 -6.70
CA CYS A 163 -0.87 -7.66 -5.86
C CYS A 163 -0.82 -6.36 -6.69
N ALA A 164 -0.07 -6.35 -7.79
CA ALA A 164 0.04 -5.18 -8.67
C ALA A 164 -1.31 -4.76 -9.27
N ILE A 165 -2.12 -5.72 -9.71
CA ILE A 165 -3.48 -5.46 -10.21
C ILE A 165 -4.35 -4.86 -9.11
N ALA A 166 -4.30 -5.44 -7.92
CA ALA A 166 -5.08 -4.98 -6.78
C ALA A 166 -4.74 -3.54 -6.39
N TRP A 167 -3.46 -3.22 -6.21
CA TRP A 167 -3.00 -1.88 -5.82
C TRP A 167 -3.19 -0.82 -6.94
N GLY A 168 -2.96 -1.23 -8.20
CA GLY A 168 -3.25 -0.37 -9.35
C GLY A 168 -4.74 -0.03 -9.47
N SER A 169 -5.62 -1.01 -9.19
CA SER A 169 -7.06 -0.84 -9.20
C SER A 169 -7.54 0.08 -8.07
N GLU A 170 -7.03 -0.09 -6.85
CA GLU A 170 -7.37 0.78 -5.71
C GLU A 170 -7.15 2.25 -6.05
N SER A 171 -6.00 2.58 -6.65
CA SER A 171 -5.66 3.97 -6.98
C SER A 171 -6.68 4.62 -7.93
N VAL A 172 -7.19 3.86 -8.89
CA VAL A 172 -8.17 4.33 -9.88
C VAL A 172 -9.56 4.43 -9.26
N LEU A 173 -9.97 3.44 -8.48
CA LEU A 173 -11.26 3.40 -7.80
C LEU A 173 -11.37 4.51 -6.74
N SER A 174 -10.29 4.76 -6.00
CA SER A 174 -10.23 5.87 -5.05
C SER A 174 -10.25 7.23 -5.74
N SER A 175 -9.55 7.37 -6.88
CA SER A 175 -9.60 8.59 -7.69
C SER A 175 -11.02 8.89 -8.17
N PHE A 176 -11.71 7.87 -8.68
CA PHE A 176 -13.10 7.99 -9.16
C PHE A 176 -14.04 8.51 -8.06
N ALA A 177 -13.92 7.99 -6.83
CA ALA A 177 -14.73 8.47 -5.71
C ALA A 177 -14.38 9.93 -5.33
N MET A 178 -13.10 10.28 -5.34
CA MET A 178 -12.64 11.64 -5.01
C MET A 178 -12.92 12.70 -6.10
N GLU A 179 -13.38 12.30 -7.29
CA GLU A 179 -13.94 13.26 -8.28
C GLU A 179 -15.27 13.87 -7.82
N SER A 180 -15.90 13.30 -6.80
CA SER A 180 -17.10 13.84 -6.14
C SER A 180 -16.72 14.71 -4.92
N GLU A 181 -17.64 14.86 -3.97
CA GLU A 181 -17.45 15.65 -2.75
C GLU A 181 -16.65 14.91 -1.64
N LEU A 182 -16.08 13.74 -1.93
CA LEU A 182 -15.32 12.95 -0.95
C LEU A 182 -13.92 13.53 -0.77
N SER A 183 -13.56 13.91 0.46
CA SER A 183 -12.20 14.36 0.78
C SER A 183 -11.21 13.19 0.83
N GLU A 184 -9.92 13.48 0.69
CA GLU A 184 -8.86 12.48 0.73
C GLU A 184 -8.85 11.72 2.07
N ILE A 185 -9.12 12.41 3.18
CA ILE A 185 -9.14 11.81 4.52
C ILE A 185 -10.37 10.91 4.67
N GLU A 186 -11.53 11.33 4.16
CA GLU A 186 -12.75 10.51 4.19
C GLU A 186 -12.61 9.26 3.31
N ALA A 187 -12.03 9.39 2.12
CA ALA A 187 -11.74 8.25 1.26
C ALA A 187 -10.81 7.25 1.97
N LEU A 188 -9.77 7.76 2.61
CA LEU A 188 -8.84 6.94 3.38
C LEU A 188 -9.51 6.31 4.62
N LEU A 189 -10.42 7.02 5.29
CA LEU A 189 -11.20 6.44 6.41
C LEU A 189 -12.07 5.27 5.94
N ILE A 190 -12.81 5.42 4.83
CA ILE A 190 -13.59 4.32 4.24
C ILE A 190 -12.68 3.13 3.92
N ARG A 191 -11.52 3.39 3.31
CA ARG A 191 -10.52 2.37 2.99
C ARG A 191 -10.06 1.61 4.23
N GLN A 192 -9.67 2.33 5.29
CA GLN A 192 -9.15 1.68 6.50
C GLN A 192 -10.21 0.91 7.28
N VAL A 193 -11.43 1.44 7.38
CA VAL A 193 -12.56 0.74 8.02
C VAL A 193 -12.88 -0.55 7.25
N THR A 194 -12.96 -0.47 5.93
CA THR A 194 -13.26 -1.65 5.08
C THR A 194 -12.18 -2.71 5.20
N SER A 195 -10.92 -2.31 5.13
CA SER A 195 -9.78 -3.21 5.26
C SER A 195 -9.72 -3.86 6.64
N PHE A 196 -9.88 -3.06 7.71
CA PHE A 196 -9.94 -3.55 9.09
C PHE A 196 -11.03 -4.61 9.28
N LEU A 197 -12.26 -4.30 8.85
CA LEU A 197 -13.38 -5.25 8.97
C LEU A 197 -13.11 -6.56 8.22
N SER A 198 -12.49 -6.48 7.06
CA SER A 198 -12.11 -7.65 6.27
C SER A 198 -11.07 -8.50 6.99
N TYR A 199 -10.01 -7.87 7.52
CA TYR A 199 -9.00 -8.58 8.30
C TYR A 199 -9.55 -9.14 9.62
N LEU A 200 -10.44 -8.41 10.28
CA LEU A 200 -11.12 -8.90 11.49
C LEU A 200 -11.89 -10.19 11.19
N VAL A 201 -12.64 -10.23 10.10
CA VAL A 201 -13.34 -11.46 9.65
C VAL A 201 -12.32 -12.59 9.41
N ILE A 202 -11.24 -12.33 8.67
CA ILE A 202 -10.22 -13.35 8.39
C ILE A 202 -9.60 -13.88 9.70
N VAL A 203 -9.20 -13.00 10.62
CA VAL A 203 -8.59 -13.37 11.91
C VAL A 203 -9.54 -14.23 12.74
N LEU A 204 -10.83 -13.83 12.81
CA LEU A 204 -11.84 -14.60 13.56
C LEU A 204 -12.08 -15.99 12.97
N PHE A 205 -12.21 -16.10 11.64
CA PHE A 205 -12.40 -17.40 10.98
C PHE A 205 -11.16 -18.28 10.97
N SER A 206 -9.97 -17.68 11.04
CA SER A 206 -8.69 -18.40 11.12
C SER A 206 -8.30 -18.76 12.57
N HIS A 207 -9.15 -18.48 13.55
CA HIS A 207 -8.91 -18.71 14.98
C HIS A 207 -7.60 -18.12 15.50
N GLN A 208 -7.15 -16.99 14.93
CA GLN A 208 -5.94 -16.29 15.36
C GLN A 208 -6.25 -15.35 16.53
N SER A 209 -5.25 -15.10 17.36
CA SER A 209 -5.41 -14.30 18.59
C SER A 209 -4.78 -12.91 18.45
N PHE A 210 -5.45 -11.91 19.00
CA PHE A 210 -4.89 -10.57 19.20
C PHE A 210 -4.08 -10.44 20.50
N ALA A 211 -3.93 -11.51 21.29
CA ALA A 211 -3.28 -11.42 22.60
C ALA A 211 -1.84 -10.89 22.54
N GLU A 212 -1.11 -11.21 21.47
CA GLU A 212 0.25 -10.71 21.27
C GLU A 212 0.33 -9.19 21.09
N VAL A 213 -0.71 -8.59 20.49
CA VAL A 213 -0.77 -7.12 20.28
C VAL A 213 -0.87 -6.37 21.62
N ALA A 214 -1.30 -7.03 22.69
CA ALA A 214 -1.32 -6.46 24.04
C ALA A 214 0.08 -6.32 24.67
N ASN A 215 1.13 -6.89 24.06
CA ASN A 215 2.51 -6.64 24.45
C ASN A 215 2.85 -5.16 24.25
N GLY A 216 3.28 -4.47 25.31
CA GLY A 216 3.54 -3.04 25.27
C GLY A 216 4.61 -2.60 24.27
N GLN A 217 5.65 -3.43 24.03
CA GLN A 217 6.67 -3.15 23.01
C GLN A 217 6.08 -3.25 21.62
N LEU A 218 5.33 -4.31 21.34
CA LEU A 218 4.67 -4.51 20.05
C LEU A 218 3.65 -3.41 19.79
N LEU A 219 2.82 -3.08 20.76
CA LEU A 219 1.84 -1.99 20.62
C LEU A 219 2.51 -0.64 20.31
N GLY A 220 3.61 -0.31 20.99
CA GLY A 220 4.40 0.90 20.70
C GLY A 220 4.91 0.93 19.26
N LEU A 221 5.48 -0.18 18.78
CA LEU A 221 5.94 -0.31 17.39
C LEU A 221 4.79 -0.21 16.38
N MET A 222 3.64 -0.82 16.68
CA MET A 222 2.45 -0.75 15.85
C MET A 222 1.87 0.66 15.74
N ILE A 223 1.89 1.44 16.84
CA ILE A 223 1.46 2.86 16.82
C ILE A 223 2.38 3.68 15.90
N VAL A 224 3.70 3.50 16.03
CA VAL A 224 4.69 4.19 15.18
C VAL A 224 4.52 3.79 13.73
N PHE A 225 4.34 2.50 13.45
CA PHE A 225 4.09 1.95 12.11
C PHE A 225 2.82 2.59 11.50
N ALA A 226 1.70 2.54 12.21
CA ALA A 226 0.44 3.11 11.74
C ALA A 226 0.53 4.64 11.51
N ALA A 227 1.25 5.37 12.37
CA ALA A 227 1.42 6.81 12.23
C ALA A 227 2.19 7.18 10.94
N PHE A 228 3.31 6.52 10.66
CA PHE A 228 4.08 6.77 9.43
C PHE A 228 3.32 6.33 8.18
N ASP A 229 2.64 5.19 8.23
CA ASP A 229 1.82 4.72 7.13
C ASP A 229 0.64 5.64 6.84
N MET A 230 -0.01 6.21 7.88
CA MET A 230 -1.08 7.18 7.65
C MET A 230 -0.58 8.49 7.02
N ILE A 231 0.62 8.94 7.35
CA ILE A 231 1.26 10.06 6.65
C ILE A 231 1.49 9.69 5.18
N SER A 232 1.99 8.49 4.92
CA SER A 232 2.20 7.96 3.56
C SER A 232 0.89 7.90 2.77
N TYR A 233 -0.12 7.22 3.30
CA TYR A 233 -1.41 7.06 2.62
C TYR A 233 -2.11 8.39 2.38
N LEU A 234 -2.12 9.28 3.37
CA LEU A 234 -2.73 10.61 3.18
C LEU A 234 -2.01 11.40 2.10
N ALA A 235 -0.68 11.39 2.11
CA ALA A 235 0.12 12.02 1.06
C ALA A 235 -0.16 11.39 -0.32
N TYR A 236 -0.31 10.06 -0.38
CA TYR A 236 -0.65 9.34 -1.60
C TYR A 236 -2.04 9.71 -2.14
N TYR A 237 -3.06 9.75 -1.29
CA TYR A 237 -4.41 10.14 -1.70
C TYR A 237 -4.49 11.60 -2.14
N ILE A 238 -3.76 12.51 -1.47
CA ILE A 238 -3.59 13.90 -1.93
C ILE A 238 -2.91 13.94 -3.31
N ALA A 239 -1.89 13.12 -3.52
CA ALA A 239 -1.22 13.03 -4.82
C ALA A 239 -2.15 12.50 -5.91
N ILE A 240 -2.93 11.46 -5.65
CA ILE A 240 -3.95 10.92 -6.57
C ILE A 240 -4.94 12.01 -6.96
N ASN A 241 -5.50 12.73 -5.99
CA ASN A 241 -6.48 13.78 -6.23
C ASN A 241 -5.91 14.97 -7.03
N ARG A 242 -4.62 15.30 -6.84
CA ARG A 242 -3.96 16.45 -7.48
C ARG A 242 -3.31 16.14 -8.83
N LEU A 243 -2.80 14.93 -9.02
CA LEU A 243 -1.97 14.54 -10.17
C LEU A 243 -2.61 13.50 -11.08
N GLN A 244 -3.72 12.90 -10.68
CA GLN A 244 -4.32 11.69 -11.24
C GLN A 244 -3.56 10.39 -10.80
N PRO A 245 -4.23 9.21 -10.80
CA PRO A 245 -3.69 7.96 -10.28
C PRO A 245 -2.34 7.57 -10.91
N ALA A 246 -2.27 7.66 -12.24
CA ALA A 246 -1.09 7.25 -13.00
C ALA A 246 0.21 7.95 -12.59
N LYS A 247 0.14 9.27 -12.29
CA LYS A 247 1.32 10.04 -11.85
C LYS A 247 1.61 9.82 -10.36
N ALA A 248 0.55 9.75 -9.55
CA ALA A 248 0.68 9.51 -8.12
C ALA A 248 1.33 8.15 -7.82
N THR A 249 0.89 7.09 -8.49
CA THR A 249 1.47 5.74 -8.37
C THR A 249 2.93 5.70 -8.84
N GLY A 250 3.24 6.38 -9.95
CA GLY A 250 4.61 6.48 -10.46
C GLY A 250 5.58 7.19 -9.51
N LEU A 251 5.09 8.15 -8.70
CA LEU A 251 5.92 8.79 -7.66
C LEU A 251 6.00 7.94 -6.39
N ASN A 252 4.88 7.33 -5.99
CA ASN A 252 4.83 6.47 -4.81
C ASN A 252 5.74 5.25 -4.95
N VAL A 253 5.89 4.65 -6.15
CA VAL A 253 6.75 3.47 -6.37
C VAL A 253 8.22 3.72 -6.00
N SER A 254 8.63 4.97 -5.80
CA SER A 254 9.95 5.32 -5.25
C SER A 254 10.20 4.67 -3.87
N TYR A 255 9.14 4.19 -3.20
CA TYR A 255 9.24 3.48 -1.93
C TYR A 255 10.24 2.31 -1.98
N VAL A 256 10.38 1.66 -3.12
CA VAL A 256 11.34 0.54 -3.30
C VAL A 256 12.77 0.97 -2.97
N VAL A 257 13.16 2.15 -3.45
CA VAL A 257 14.50 2.72 -3.16
C VAL A 257 14.62 3.09 -1.68
N TRP A 258 13.60 3.71 -1.12
CA TRP A 258 13.59 4.13 0.28
C TRP A 258 13.61 2.96 1.24
N THR A 259 12.88 1.88 0.93
CA THR A 259 12.88 0.65 1.74
C THR A 259 14.29 0.05 1.82
N VAL A 260 15.01 -0.05 0.70
CA VAL A 260 16.40 -0.54 0.69
C VAL A 260 17.29 0.37 1.51
N LEU A 261 17.19 1.69 1.32
CA LEU A 261 17.99 2.65 2.04
C LEU A 261 17.78 2.56 3.56
N PHE A 262 16.52 2.53 3.99
CA PHE A 262 16.17 2.44 5.42
C PHE A 262 16.53 1.08 6.02
N ALA A 263 16.40 -0.01 5.27
CA ALA A 263 16.83 -1.34 5.72
C ALA A 263 18.34 -1.37 5.99
N VAL A 264 19.14 -0.78 5.11
CA VAL A 264 20.60 -0.66 5.32
C VAL A 264 20.91 0.21 6.53
N VAL A 265 20.27 1.38 6.64
CA VAL A 265 20.58 2.36 7.70
C VAL A 265 20.11 1.89 9.07
N PHE A 266 18.90 1.35 9.19
CA PHE A 266 18.30 1.04 10.49
C PHE A 266 18.42 -0.44 10.88
N LEU A 267 18.46 -1.37 9.92
CA LEU A 267 18.51 -2.79 10.21
C LEU A 267 19.92 -3.40 9.96
N GLY A 268 20.85 -2.62 9.39
CA GLY A 268 22.16 -3.13 9.02
C GLY A 268 22.12 -4.23 7.95
N ALA A 269 20.99 -4.40 7.27
CA ALA A 269 20.80 -5.47 6.31
C ALA A 269 21.42 -5.07 4.96
N PRO A 270 22.37 -5.85 4.39
CA PRO A 270 22.85 -5.58 3.06
C PRO A 270 21.72 -5.76 2.03
N PRO A 271 21.76 -5.03 0.88
CA PRO A 271 20.69 -5.08 -0.13
C PRO A 271 20.41 -6.48 -0.70
N SER A 272 21.34 -7.42 -0.51
CA SER A 272 21.27 -8.82 -0.96
C SER A 272 20.92 -9.82 0.15
N SER A 273 20.79 -9.39 1.41
CA SER A 273 20.44 -10.33 2.48
C SER A 273 18.97 -10.72 2.32
N ARG A 274 18.76 -12.00 2.04
CA ARG A 274 17.46 -12.64 2.16
C ARG A 274 17.01 -12.45 3.60
N PHE A 275 15.90 -11.75 3.81
CA PHE A 275 15.14 -11.94 5.05
C PHE A 275 14.61 -13.38 4.97
N GLN A 276 15.32 -14.28 5.64
CA GLN A 276 14.90 -15.66 5.86
C GLN A 276 13.79 -15.66 6.89
#